data_e3a8d91c66d4a20020e83b3a18507420
#
_entry.id   e3a8d91c66d4a20020e83b3a18507420
#
_cell.length_a   1.000
_cell.length_b   1.000
_cell.length_c   1.000
_cell.angle_alpha   90.00
_cell.angle_beta   90.00
_cell.angle_gamma   90.00
#
_symmetry.space_group_name_H-M   'P 1'
#
loop_
_entity.id
_entity.type
_entity.pdbx_description
1 polymer ?
#
loop_
_entity_poly.entity_id
_entity_poly.type
_entity_poly.pdbx_seq_one_letter_code
_entity_poly.pdbx_strand_id
1 'polypeptide(L)'
;LLFAQSEDNLYEKLISVDLKEGAKQEGVLSLKNSSTKPSRLVIILPGYPSVVRPVVENNIMTSSQLSGNFLIRSRKHLIDNNLATLIIDCPSNSGWKCESSYQASQQRHEDVLKLVLEVKKLYPSIKDIWLIGTSMGTVSSAFMPIYKPSIYSGTIHTATITEPYARNSYRELGDFDYQKITIPQFFIHHRDDPCPITTYSGAQSITNKYKLPLITVEGGGEFKGDACKAFSQHGFVGREKEVMSVVKEIINTGKTTKNVINN
;
A
#
# COMPACT_ATOMS: atom_id res chain seq x y z
N LEU A 1 -13.58 -5.34 36.46
CA LEU A 1 -12.83 -6.26 35.56
C LEU A 1 -12.29 -5.41 34.42
N LEU A 2 -11.03 -5.00 34.51
CA LEU A 2 -10.30 -4.45 33.37
C LEU A 2 -10.07 -5.59 32.38
N PHE A 3 -10.77 -5.56 31.26
CA PHE A 3 -10.37 -6.38 30.12
C PHE A 3 -9.04 -5.83 29.62
N ALA A 4 -7.99 -6.60 29.75
CA ALA A 4 -6.75 -6.35 29.04
C ALA A 4 -7.09 -6.29 27.53
N GLN A 5 -7.02 -5.11 26.92
CA GLN A 5 -7.06 -5.00 25.47
C GLN A 5 -5.88 -5.82 24.93
N SER A 6 -6.15 -6.80 24.11
CA SER A 6 -5.10 -7.54 23.43
C SER A 6 -4.24 -6.52 22.65
N GLU A 7 -2.92 -6.65 22.69
CA GLU A 7 -1.96 -5.73 22.05
C GLU A 7 -2.17 -5.57 20.52
N ASP A 8 -3.09 -6.32 19.93
CA ASP A 8 -3.41 -6.38 18.50
C ASP A 8 -4.60 -5.51 18.06
N ASN A 9 -5.33 -4.86 18.97
CA ASN A 9 -6.54 -4.10 18.60
C ASN A 9 -6.18 -2.67 18.18
N LEU A 10 -6.26 -2.42 16.87
CA LEU A 10 -6.18 -1.08 16.31
C LEU A 10 -7.47 -0.30 16.58
N TYR A 11 -7.37 1.03 16.63
CA TYR A 11 -8.51 1.93 16.61
C TYR A 11 -8.75 2.40 15.17
N GLU A 12 -9.86 2.01 14.58
CA GLU A 12 -10.12 2.19 13.16
C GLU A 12 -11.35 3.03 12.89
N LYS A 13 -11.26 3.85 11.85
CA LYS A 13 -12.36 4.71 11.39
C LYS A 13 -12.55 4.56 9.89
N LEU A 14 -13.80 4.38 9.47
CA LEU A 14 -14.17 4.57 8.08
C LEU A 14 -14.16 6.07 7.78
N ILE A 15 -13.37 6.48 6.81
CA ILE A 15 -13.36 7.84 6.27
C ILE A 15 -14.01 7.78 4.89
N SER A 16 -14.94 8.69 4.63
CA SER A 16 -15.70 8.72 3.38
C SER A 16 -15.83 10.15 2.89
N VAL A 17 -15.66 10.35 1.59
CA VAL A 17 -15.88 11.64 0.92
C VAL A 17 -16.73 11.45 -0.33
N ASP A 18 -17.59 12.40 -0.60
CA ASP A 18 -18.42 12.39 -1.79
C ASP A 18 -17.59 12.73 -3.03
N LEU A 19 -17.82 11.97 -4.09
CA LEU A 19 -17.30 12.20 -5.42
C LEU A 19 -18.43 12.69 -6.34
N LYS A 20 -18.07 12.91 -7.60
CA LYS A 20 -19.08 13.24 -8.62
C LYS A 20 -20.05 12.06 -8.82
N GLU A 21 -21.25 12.37 -9.36
CA GLU A 21 -22.27 11.38 -9.72
C GLU A 21 -22.74 10.48 -8.57
N GLY A 22 -22.68 11.00 -7.32
CA GLY A 22 -23.12 10.26 -6.14
C GLY A 22 -22.19 9.13 -5.70
N ALA A 23 -21.03 8.97 -6.32
CA ALA A 23 -20.02 8.02 -5.87
C ALA A 23 -19.34 8.51 -4.58
N LYS A 24 -18.71 7.59 -3.87
CA LYS A 24 -17.90 7.88 -2.68
C LYS A 24 -16.50 7.31 -2.83
N GLN A 25 -15.51 8.05 -2.32
CA GLN A 25 -14.20 7.51 -2.04
C GLN A 25 -14.14 7.19 -0.55
N GLU A 26 -13.83 5.94 -0.24
CA GLU A 26 -13.75 5.45 1.14
C GLU A 26 -12.36 4.92 1.46
N GLY A 27 -12.04 4.88 2.74
CA GLY A 27 -10.82 4.29 3.25
C GLY A 27 -10.90 4.04 4.74
N VAL A 28 -10.02 3.18 5.26
CA VAL A 28 -9.94 2.88 6.68
C VAL A 28 -8.68 3.50 7.26
N LEU A 29 -8.87 4.47 8.13
CA LEU A 29 -7.81 5.03 8.95
C LEU A 29 -7.61 4.13 10.16
N SER A 30 -6.40 3.59 10.32
CA SER A 30 -6.02 2.74 11.45
C SER A 30 -4.97 3.44 12.31
N LEU A 31 -5.23 3.52 13.60
CA LEU A 31 -4.43 4.15 14.64
C LEU A 31 -4.10 3.13 15.73
N LYS A 32 -3.07 3.40 16.53
CA LYS A 32 -2.73 2.55 17.68
C LYS A 32 -3.85 2.51 18.71
N ASN A 33 -4.44 3.66 19.02
CA ASN A 33 -5.58 3.81 19.93
C ASN A 33 -6.31 5.14 19.67
N SER A 34 -7.41 5.38 20.37
CA SER A 34 -8.26 6.58 20.19
C SER A 34 -7.56 7.91 20.53
N SER A 35 -6.54 7.89 21.36
CA SER A 35 -5.79 9.10 21.79
C SER A 35 -4.56 9.38 20.91
N THR A 36 -4.25 8.51 19.95
CA THR A 36 -3.10 8.64 19.05
C THR A 36 -3.20 9.92 18.21
N LYS A 37 -2.11 10.68 18.15
CA LYS A 37 -1.95 11.88 17.30
C LYS A 37 -0.76 11.67 16.38
N PRO A 38 -0.92 10.94 15.29
CA PRO A 38 0.20 10.56 14.41
C PRO A 38 0.78 11.78 13.71
N SER A 39 2.08 11.79 13.51
CA SER A 39 2.78 12.77 12.66
C SER A 39 2.96 12.29 11.23
N ARG A 40 2.80 10.99 10.99
CA ARG A 40 2.98 10.32 9.70
C ARG A 40 1.76 9.50 9.31
N LEU A 41 1.47 9.50 8.02
CA LEU A 41 0.40 8.71 7.42
C LEU A 41 0.97 7.85 6.28
N VAL A 42 0.66 6.57 6.28
CA VAL A 42 0.94 5.67 5.15
C VAL A 42 -0.34 5.36 4.42
N ILE A 43 -0.40 5.75 3.17
CA ILE A 43 -1.50 5.42 2.26
C ILE A 43 -1.24 4.03 1.70
N ILE A 44 -2.13 3.09 2.00
CA ILE A 44 -2.07 1.70 1.57
C ILE A 44 -2.91 1.53 0.30
N LEU A 45 -2.25 1.10 -0.77
CA LEU A 45 -2.81 0.86 -2.09
C LEU A 45 -2.76 -0.65 -2.38
N PRO A 46 -3.86 -1.38 -2.14
CA PRO A 46 -3.87 -2.84 -2.22
C PRO A 46 -3.79 -3.35 -3.65
N GLY A 47 -3.38 -4.62 -3.79
CA GLY A 47 -3.34 -5.33 -5.06
C GLY A 47 -4.72 -5.70 -5.61
N TYR A 48 -4.72 -6.41 -6.74
CA TYR A 48 -5.94 -6.84 -7.44
C TYR A 48 -6.94 -7.57 -6.50
N PRO A 49 -8.22 -7.30 -6.65
CA PRO A 49 -8.90 -6.37 -7.55
C PRO A 49 -8.89 -4.90 -7.08
N SER A 50 -8.20 -4.57 -6.01
CA SER A 50 -8.09 -3.23 -5.39
C SER A 50 -9.44 -2.63 -4.95
N VAL A 51 -10.45 -3.46 -4.79
CA VAL A 51 -11.77 -3.14 -4.26
C VAL A 51 -11.86 -3.72 -2.86
N VAL A 52 -11.86 -2.86 -1.85
CA VAL A 52 -11.72 -3.25 -0.43
C VAL A 52 -13.07 -3.46 0.22
N ARG A 53 -14.02 -2.55 0.00
CA ARG A 53 -15.37 -2.54 0.61
C ARG A 53 -15.29 -2.85 2.11
N PRO A 54 -14.64 -1.99 2.87
CA PRO A 54 -14.42 -2.24 4.28
C PRO A 54 -15.69 -2.03 5.09
N VAL A 55 -15.88 -2.83 6.13
CA VAL A 55 -16.89 -2.63 7.16
C VAL A 55 -16.18 -2.33 8.46
N VAL A 56 -16.52 -1.19 9.08
CA VAL A 56 -15.95 -0.76 10.36
C VAL A 56 -17.07 -0.63 11.37
N GLU A 57 -17.00 -1.41 12.44
CA GLU A 57 -17.96 -1.41 13.54
C GLU A 57 -17.22 -1.28 14.87
N ASN A 58 -17.72 -0.48 15.77
CA ASN A 58 -17.12 -0.26 17.09
C ASN A 58 -15.60 0.07 17.02
N ASN A 59 -15.21 0.88 16.02
CA ASN A 59 -13.81 1.26 15.75
C ASN A 59 -12.88 0.08 15.43
N ILE A 60 -13.39 -0.97 14.83
CA ILE A 60 -12.63 -2.13 14.34
C ILE A 60 -13.12 -2.44 12.91
N MET A 61 -12.19 -2.66 11.99
CA MET A 61 -12.52 -3.18 10.66
C MET A 61 -12.89 -4.67 10.80
N THR A 62 -14.18 -4.96 10.79
CA THR A 62 -14.72 -6.32 10.99
C THR A 62 -14.65 -7.18 9.75
N SER A 63 -14.69 -6.56 8.57
CA SER A 63 -14.54 -7.29 7.30
C SER A 63 -14.03 -6.41 6.17
N SER A 64 -13.48 -7.04 5.15
CA SER A 64 -13.20 -6.46 3.85
C SER A 64 -13.07 -7.56 2.79
N GLN A 65 -13.28 -7.20 1.51
CA GLN A 65 -13.08 -8.15 0.40
C GLN A 65 -11.61 -8.52 0.19
N LEU A 66 -10.68 -7.75 0.76
CA LEU A 66 -9.23 -7.93 0.64
C LEU A 66 -8.53 -8.15 1.99
N SER A 67 -9.20 -8.71 2.98
CA SER A 67 -8.62 -8.96 4.32
C SER A 67 -7.30 -9.74 4.28
N GLY A 68 -7.16 -10.66 3.33
CA GLY A 68 -5.92 -11.42 3.10
C GLY A 68 -4.81 -10.67 2.37
N ASN A 69 -5.06 -9.48 1.79
CA ASN A 69 -4.02 -8.72 1.11
C ASN A 69 -2.85 -8.42 2.05
N PHE A 70 -1.61 -8.56 1.55
CA PHE A 70 -0.40 -8.38 2.35
C PHE A 70 -0.40 -7.05 3.14
N LEU A 71 -0.62 -5.93 2.47
CA LEU A 71 -0.57 -4.62 3.13
C LEU A 71 -1.68 -4.46 4.17
N ILE A 72 -2.87 -5.01 3.90
CA ILE A 72 -4.03 -4.89 4.80
C ILE A 72 -3.81 -5.73 6.06
N ARG A 73 -3.45 -7.03 5.92
CA ARG A 73 -3.25 -7.91 7.09
C ARG A 73 -2.03 -7.54 7.92
N SER A 74 -1.02 -6.94 7.29
CA SER A 74 0.26 -6.61 7.94
C SER A 74 0.34 -5.19 8.49
N ARG A 75 -0.65 -4.31 8.22
CA ARG A 75 -0.63 -2.88 8.62
C ARG A 75 -0.36 -2.66 10.11
N LYS A 76 -0.81 -3.59 10.96
CA LYS A 76 -0.60 -3.52 12.40
C LYS A 76 0.87 -3.42 12.81
N HIS A 77 1.79 -3.96 12.02
CA HIS A 77 3.23 -3.89 12.27
C HIS A 77 3.83 -2.52 11.94
N LEU A 78 3.13 -1.68 11.16
CA LEU A 78 3.56 -0.29 10.88
C LEU A 78 3.11 0.67 11.98
N ILE A 79 1.93 0.46 12.51
CA ILE A 79 1.21 1.45 13.34
C ILE A 79 1.85 1.59 14.71
N ASP A 80 2.05 2.85 15.13
CA ASP A 80 2.51 3.21 16.46
C ASP A 80 1.93 4.59 16.88
N ASN A 81 2.50 5.23 17.90
CA ASN A 81 2.03 6.53 18.36
C ASN A 81 2.25 7.66 17.35
N ASN A 82 3.17 7.49 16.41
CA ASN A 82 3.57 8.51 15.43
C ASN A 82 3.13 8.18 13.99
N LEU A 83 2.77 6.93 13.72
CA LEU A 83 2.48 6.43 12.38
C LEU A 83 1.11 5.76 12.33
N ALA A 84 0.26 6.29 11.47
CA ALA A 84 -1.05 5.74 11.12
C ALA A 84 -1.05 5.21 9.68
N THR A 85 -2.01 4.36 9.36
CA THR A 85 -2.24 3.89 7.99
C THR A 85 -3.63 4.28 7.49
N LEU A 86 -3.75 4.51 6.19
CA LEU A 86 -5.02 4.75 5.50
C LEU A 86 -5.13 3.77 4.33
N ILE A 87 -5.95 2.74 4.49
CA ILE A 87 -6.29 1.83 3.41
C ILE A 87 -7.23 2.56 2.44
N ILE A 88 -6.91 2.55 1.16
CA ILE A 88 -7.74 3.20 0.13
C ILE A 88 -8.56 2.15 -0.61
N ASP A 89 -9.86 2.35 -0.63
CA ASP A 89 -10.76 1.60 -1.51
C ASP A 89 -10.76 2.18 -2.94
N CYS A 90 -11.38 1.49 -3.86
CA CYS A 90 -11.79 2.04 -5.14
C CYS A 90 -13.12 2.79 -4.97
N PRO A 91 -13.45 3.81 -5.78
CA PRO A 91 -14.72 4.50 -5.69
C PRO A 91 -15.93 3.56 -5.63
N SER A 92 -16.96 3.95 -4.91
CA SER A 92 -18.13 3.08 -4.64
C SER A 92 -18.88 2.63 -5.90
N ASN A 93 -18.79 3.41 -6.98
CA ASN A 93 -19.36 3.08 -8.29
C ASN A 93 -18.43 2.23 -9.17
N SER A 94 -17.23 1.91 -8.72
CA SER A 94 -16.38 0.91 -9.38
C SER A 94 -17.02 -0.47 -9.24
N GLY A 95 -17.01 -1.24 -10.30
CA GLY A 95 -17.52 -2.60 -10.28
C GLY A 95 -16.71 -3.52 -9.33
N TRP A 96 -16.54 -4.75 -9.73
CA TRP A 96 -15.81 -5.76 -8.92
C TRP A 96 -14.28 -5.60 -8.92
N LYS A 97 -13.72 -4.75 -9.78
CA LYS A 97 -12.30 -4.40 -9.84
C LYS A 97 -12.09 -2.90 -10.02
N CYS A 98 -10.97 -2.43 -9.53
CA CYS A 98 -10.46 -1.09 -9.77
C CYS A 98 -9.63 -1.09 -11.06
N GLU A 99 -10.07 -0.39 -12.10
CA GLU A 99 -9.37 -0.42 -13.38
C GLU A 99 -7.95 0.18 -13.25
N SER A 100 -6.97 -0.44 -13.93
CA SER A 100 -5.58 0.03 -13.87
C SER A 100 -5.42 1.43 -14.49
N SER A 101 -6.17 1.74 -15.55
CA SER A 101 -6.21 3.07 -16.14
C SER A 101 -6.69 4.15 -15.16
N TYR A 102 -7.71 3.84 -14.34
CA TYR A 102 -8.12 4.74 -13.26
C TYR A 102 -7.03 4.86 -12.20
N GLN A 103 -6.40 3.76 -11.80
CA GLN A 103 -5.31 3.79 -10.80
C GLN A 103 -4.11 4.62 -11.26
N ALA A 104 -3.85 4.72 -12.57
CA ALA A 104 -2.81 5.55 -13.16
C ALA A 104 -3.24 7.00 -13.38
N SER A 105 -4.52 7.34 -13.19
CA SER A 105 -5.06 8.64 -13.59
C SER A 105 -4.86 9.73 -12.54
N GLN A 106 -4.87 10.99 -13.01
CA GLN A 106 -4.92 12.16 -12.14
C GLN A 106 -6.20 12.15 -11.27
N GLN A 107 -7.31 11.63 -11.78
CA GLN A 107 -8.55 11.50 -11.03
C GLN A 107 -8.38 10.63 -9.78
N ARG A 108 -7.65 9.50 -9.89
CA ARG A 108 -7.31 8.66 -8.72
C ARG A 108 -6.54 9.46 -7.67
N HIS A 109 -5.56 10.23 -8.08
CA HIS A 109 -4.81 11.09 -7.17
C HIS A 109 -5.73 12.10 -6.46
N GLU A 110 -6.59 12.79 -7.22
CA GLU A 110 -7.50 13.81 -6.68
C GLU A 110 -8.53 13.22 -5.71
N ASP A 111 -9.08 12.05 -6.02
CA ASP A 111 -10.06 11.37 -5.15
C ASP A 111 -9.41 10.91 -3.84
N VAL A 112 -8.20 10.33 -3.90
CA VAL A 112 -7.45 9.97 -2.70
C VAL A 112 -7.04 11.21 -1.90
N LEU A 113 -6.66 12.29 -2.57
CA LEU A 113 -6.31 13.55 -1.89
C LEU A 113 -7.47 14.11 -1.08
N LYS A 114 -8.71 14.06 -1.58
CA LYS A 114 -9.89 14.47 -0.80
C LYS A 114 -9.97 13.70 0.52
N LEU A 115 -9.78 12.38 0.47
CA LEU A 115 -9.79 11.53 1.65
C LEU A 115 -8.66 11.88 2.63
N VAL A 116 -7.44 12.12 2.11
CA VAL A 116 -6.29 12.57 2.91
C VAL A 116 -6.57 13.90 3.59
N LEU A 117 -7.23 14.83 2.91
CA LEU A 117 -7.59 16.13 3.49
C LEU A 117 -8.59 15.98 4.65
N GLU A 118 -9.56 15.07 4.55
CA GLU A 118 -10.45 14.76 5.67
C GLU A 118 -9.68 14.15 6.86
N VAL A 119 -8.76 13.23 6.60
CA VAL A 119 -7.89 12.70 7.65
C VAL A 119 -7.07 13.80 8.32
N LYS A 120 -6.50 14.74 7.54
CA LYS A 120 -5.72 15.87 8.08
C LYS A 120 -6.57 16.87 8.88
N LYS A 121 -7.84 17.03 8.57
CA LYS A 121 -8.77 17.83 9.41
C LYS A 121 -8.94 17.18 10.79
N LEU A 122 -9.07 15.85 10.84
CA LEU A 122 -9.20 15.10 12.08
C LEU A 122 -7.87 15.02 12.86
N TYR A 123 -6.75 14.93 12.15
CA TYR A 123 -5.40 14.75 12.70
C TYR A 123 -4.43 15.75 12.08
N PRO A 124 -4.48 17.03 12.46
CA PRO A 124 -3.64 18.11 11.89
C PRO A 124 -2.14 17.95 12.22
N SER A 125 -1.79 17.03 13.10
CA SER A 125 -0.40 16.65 13.40
C SER A 125 0.28 15.89 12.24
N ILE A 126 -0.49 15.31 11.30
CA ILE A 126 0.06 14.59 10.15
C ILE A 126 0.75 15.58 9.19
N LYS A 127 2.06 15.41 9.03
CA LYS A 127 2.91 16.21 8.13
C LYS A 127 3.55 15.37 7.03
N ASP A 128 3.98 14.16 7.37
CA ASP A 128 4.64 13.25 6.43
C ASP A 128 3.63 12.23 5.89
N ILE A 129 3.55 12.12 4.57
CA ILE A 129 2.64 11.19 3.89
C ILE A 129 3.44 10.30 2.96
N TRP A 130 3.37 9.01 3.19
CA TRP A 130 4.00 7.99 2.37
C TRP A 130 2.96 7.18 1.59
N LEU A 131 3.34 6.73 0.41
CA LEU A 131 2.58 5.79 -0.39
C LEU A 131 3.20 4.40 -0.28
N ILE A 132 2.39 3.37 -0.15
CA ILE A 132 2.82 1.98 -0.34
C ILE A 132 1.81 1.24 -1.20
N GLY A 133 2.28 0.69 -2.31
CA GLY A 133 1.48 -0.13 -3.21
C GLY A 133 1.99 -1.56 -3.25
N THR A 134 1.09 -2.53 -3.46
CA THR A 134 1.45 -3.92 -3.72
C THR A 134 0.77 -4.41 -4.99
N SER A 135 1.50 -5.17 -5.83
CA SER A 135 0.95 -5.75 -7.06
C SER A 135 0.24 -4.68 -7.91
N MET A 136 -1.01 -4.84 -8.27
CA MET A 136 -1.80 -3.83 -8.99
C MET A 136 -1.81 -2.45 -8.31
N GLY A 137 -1.73 -2.39 -6.98
CA GLY A 137 -1.63 -1.12 -6.24
C GLY A 137 -0.37 -0.32 -6.55
N THR A 138 0.65 -0.95 -7.16
CA THR A 138 1.87 -0.26 -7.58
C THR A 138 1.65 0.69 -8.76
N VAL A 139 0.59 0.50 -9.53
CA VAL A 139 0.15 1.50 -10.51
C VAL A 139 -0.15 2.83 -9.82
N SER A 140 -0.97 2.81 -8.76
CA SER A 140 -1.26 4.04 -8.01
C SER A 140 -0.04 4.60 -7.29
N SER A 141 0.81 3.76 -6.66
CA SER A 141 1.99 4.25 -5.94
C SER A 141 3.07 4.83 -6.87
N ALA A 142 3.07 4.46 -8.16
CA ALA A 142 3.94 5.05 -9.18
C ALA A 142 3.37 6.35 -9.77
N PHE A 143 2.08 6.39 -10.10
CA PHE A 143 1.48 7.52 -10.80
C PHE A 143 1.07 8.68 -9.88
N MET A 144 0.54 8.41 -8.69
CA MET A 144 0.06 9.46 -7.78
C MET A 144 1.13 10.52 -7.45
N PRO A 145 2.40 10.16 -7.14
CA PRO A 145 3.40 11.17 -6.80
C PRO A 145 3.81 12.06 -7.96
N ILE A 146 3.55 11.68 -9.20
CA ILE A 146 3.87 12.52 -10.37
C ILE A 146 2.93 13.73 -10.44
N TYR A 147 1.66 13.57 -10.09
CA TYR A 147 0.65 14.62 -10.21
C TYR A 147 0.86 15.75 -9.20
N LYS A 148 1.34 15.45 -8.00
CA LYS A 148 1.66 16.47 -6.98
C LYS A 148 2.70 15.95 -5.98
N PRO A 149 3.98 15.92 -6.37
CA PRO A 149 5.04 15.35 -5.54
C PRO A 149 5.19 16.01 -4.17
N SER A 150 4.89 17.32 -4.05
CA SER A 150 5.00 18.06 -2.80
C SER A 150 4.11 17.58 -1.64
N ILE A 151 3.14 16.69 -1.92
CA ILE A 151 2.28 16.12 -0.89
C ILE A 151 2.95 14.92 -0.21
N TYR A 152 3.80 14.19 -0.93
CA TYR A 152 4.32 12.92 -0.51
C TYR A 152 5.78 13.00 -0.10
N SER A 153 6.12 12.37 1.03
CA SER A 153 7.48 12.24 1.54
C SER A 153 8.25 11.09 0.87
N GLY A 154 7.54 10.14 0.29
CA GLY A 154 8.13 9.02 -0.45
C GLY A 154 7.09 8.00 -0.89
N THR A 155 7.54 7.02 -1.68
CA THR A 155 6.72 5.92 -2.18
C THR A 155 7.46 4.59 -2.11
N ILE A 156 6.73 3.53 -1.80
CA ILE A 156 7.25 2.15 -1.69
C ILE A 156 6.42 1.24 -2.60
N HIS A 157 7.12 0.49 -3.44
CA HIS A 157 6.54 -0.43 -4.41
C HIS A 157 6.85 -1.86 -3.99
N THR A 158 5.85 -2.63 -3.59
CA THR A 158 6.01 -4.04 -3.18
C THR A 158 5.41 -4.96 -4.23
N ALA A 159 6.08 -6.07 -4.55
CA ALA A 159 5.64 -7.00 -5.59
C ALA A 159 5.15 -6.26 -6.85
N THR A 160 5.99 -5.36 -7.36
CA THR A 160 5.68 -4.42 -8.45
C THR A 160 5.33 -5.16 -9.73
N ILE A 161 4.32 -4.67 -10.46
CA ILE A 161 4.04 -5.12 -11.81
C ILE A 161 5.21 -4.76 -12.72
N THR A 162 5.84 -5.77 -13.31
CA THR A 162 7.02 -5.66 -14.17
C THR A 162 6.78 -6.15 -15.58
N GLU A 163 5.77 -7.00 -15.75
CA GLU A 163 5.46 -7.63 -17.03
C GLU A 163 4.04 -7.28 -17.48
N PRO A 164 3.81 -7.20 -18.80
CA PRO A 164 2.47 -7.02 -19.31
C PRO A 164 1.61 -8.25 -18.99
N TYR A 165 0.42 -8.02 -18.48
CA TYR A 165 -0.57 -9.08 -18.38
C TYR A 165 -1.23 -9.31 -19.75
N ALA A 166 -1.62 -10.56 -20.07
CA ALA A 166 -2.17 -10.93 -21.35
C ALA A 166 -3.29 -9.98 -21.84
N ARG A 167 -3.21 -9.52 -23.09
CA ARG A 167 -4.22 -8.74 -23.80
C ARG A 167 -4.57 -7.36 -23.21
N ASN A 168 -3.58 -6.52 -22.95
CA ASN A 168 -3.74 -5.09 -22.68
C ASN A 168 -4.10 -4.66 -21.23
N SER A 169 -4.13 -5.53 -20.25
CA SER A 169 -4.26 -5.11 -18.86
C SER A 169 -2.90 -4.85 -18.20
N TYR A 170 -2.84 -3.83 -17.34
CA TYR A 170 -1.66 -3.41 -16.56
C TYR A 170 -0.49 -2.87 -17.40
N ARG A 171 -0.78 -2.29 -18.57
CA ARG A 171 0.25 -1.68 -19.44
C ARG A 171 0.82 -0.39 -18.90
N GLU A 172 0.17 0.23 -17.95
CA GLU A 172 0.54 1.55 -17.43
C GLU A 172 1.97 1.59 -16.88
N LEU A 173 2.47 0.46 -16.35
CA LEU A 173 3.86 0.36 -15.86
C LEU A 173 4.85 -0.24 -16.87
N GLY A 174 4.41 -0.73 -18.02
CA GLY A 174 5.29 -1.39 -18.99
C GLY A 174 6.44 -0.53 -19.49
N ASP A 175 6.15 0.72 -19.83
CA ASP A 175 7.13 1.71 -20.29
C ASP A 175 7.22 2.90 -19.32
N PHE A 176 6.88 2.68 -18.05
CA PHE A 176 6.86 3.75 -17.09
C PHE A 176 8.27 4.26 -16.77
N ASP A 177 8.43 5.57 -16.87
CA ASP A 177 9.68 6.24 -16.53
C ASP A 177 9.69 6.63 -15.05
N TYR A 178 10.38 5.83 -14.24
CA TYR A 178 10.50 6.06 -12.79
C TYR A 178 11.28 7.33 -12.41
N GLN A 179 11.98 7.98 -13.36
CA GLN A 179 12.61 9.29 -13.12
C GLN A 179 11.57 10.42 -12.96
N LYS A 180 10.34 10.22 -13.42
CA LYS A 180 9.25 11.16 -13.20
C LYS A 180 8.84 11.27 -11.71
N ILE A 181 9.17 10.26 -10.91
CA ILE A 181 8.97 10.31 -9.46
C ILE A 181 10.17 11.03 -8.83
N THR A 182 9.96 12.26 -8.39
CA THR A 182 11.02 13.13 -7.85
C THR A 182 11.20 13.03 -6.32
N ILE A 183 10.37 12.23 -5.67
CA ILE A 183 10.47 11.91 -4.23
C ILE A 183 11.22 10.59 -4.02
N PRO A 184 11.72 10.30 -2.81
CA PRO A 184 12.32 9.01 -2.50
C PRO A 184 11.42 7.84 -2.85
N GLN A 185 11.97 6.82 -3.52
CA GLN A 185 11.24 5.63 -3.91
C GLN A 185 12.05 4.36 -3.63
N PHE A 186 11.35 3.31 -3.22
CA PHE A 186 11.94 2.04 -2.81
C PHE A 186 11.14 0.88 -3.40
N PHE A 187 11.87 -0.19 -3.74
CA PHE A 187 11.26 -1.44 -4.21
C PHE A 187 11.50 -2.54 -3.18
N ILE A 188 10.48 -3.34 -2.89
CA ILE A 188 10.58 -4.52 -2.03
C ILE A 188 9.98 -5.69 -2.79
N HIS A 189 10.77 -6.72 -3.03
CA HIS A 189 10.36 -7.84 -3.86
C HIS A 189 10.84 -9.17 -3.28
N HIS A 190 9.97 -10.17 -3.31
CA HIS A 190 10.37 -11.53 -2.97
C HIS A 190 11.20 -12.12 -4.13
N ARG A 191 12.36 -12.73 -3.81
CA ARG A 191 13.24 -13.34 -4.82
C ARG A 191 12.54 -14.40 -5.65
N ASP A 192 11.71 -15.20 -4.99
CA ASP A 192 11.00 -16.33 -5.56
C ASP A 192 9.51 -16.01 -5.76
N ASP A 193 9.17 -14.74 -6.08
CA ASP A 193 7.78 -14.39 -6.41
C ASP A 193 7.32 -15.21 -7.63
N PRO A 194 6.35 -16.12 -7.47
CA PRO A 194 5.90 -16.99 -8.56
C PRO A 194 4.96 -16.31 -9.55
N CYS A 195 4.54 -15.07 -9.26
CA CYS A 195 3.58 -14.35 -10.08
C CYS A 195 4.24 -13.87 -11.40
N PRO A 196 3.74 -14.30 -12.56
CA PRO A 196 4.41 -14.02 -13.83
C PRO A 196 4.36 -12.56 -14.25
N ILE A 197 3.55 -11.73 -13.60
CA ILE A 197 3.45 -10.29 -13.90
C ILE A 197 4.22 -9.40 -12.92
N THR A 198 4.77 -9.99 -11.86
CA THR A 198 5.55 -9.29 -10.84
C THR A 198 6.87 -10.00 -10.60
N THR A 199 7.64 -10.19 -11.65
CA THR A 199 8.87 -10.98 -11.60
C THR A 199 9.96 -10.25 -10.82
N TYR A 200 10.74 -10.98 -10.02
CA TYR A 200 11.89 -10.42 -9.32
C TYR A 200 12.93 -9.87 -10.31
N SER A 201 13.18 -10.58 -11.41
CA SER A 201 14.09 -10.14 -12.47
C SER A 201 13.65 -8.83 -13.12
N GLY A 202 12.35 -8.65 -13.32
CA GLY A 202 11.79 -7.39 -13.81
C GLY A 202 12.00 -6.23 -12.84
N ALA A 203 11.73 -6.46 -11.54
CA ALA A 203 12.01 -5.46 -10.50
C ALA A 203 13.50 -5.10 -10.44
N GLN A 204 14.38 -6.09 -10.53
CA GLN A 204 15.83 -5.89 -10.58
C GLN A 204 16.26 -5.09 -11.81
N SER A 205 15.66 -5.36 -12.97
CA SER A 205 15.93 -4.61 -14.21
C SER A 205 15.51 -3.14 -14.08
N ILE A 206 14.34 -2.86 -13.50
CA ILE A 206 13.85 -1.50 -13.25
C ILE A 206 14.81 -0.78 -12.28
N THR A 207 15.10 -1.39 -11.14
CA THR A 207 15.94 -0.74 -10.12
C THR A 207 17.37 -0.50 -10.57
N ASN A 208 17.94 -1.40 -11.37
CA ASN A 208 19.25 -1.21 -11.98
C ASN A 208 19.24 -0.06 -13.00
N LYS A 209 18.24 -0.02 -13.89
CA LYS A 209 18.09 1.03 -14.91
C LYS A 209 18.01 2.42 -14.29
N TYR A 210 17.22 2.56 -13.23
CA TYR A 210 16.95 3.86 -12.62
C TYR A 210 17.80 4.14 -11.35
N LYS A 211 18.69 3.23 -10.99
CA LYS A 211 19.56 3.29 -9.77
C LYS A 211 18.75 3.48 -8.50
N LEU A 212 17.70 2.69 -8.35
CA LEU A 212 16.77 2.73 -7.22
C LEU A 212 17.07 1.60 -6.22
N PRO A 213 16.77 1.81 -4.93
CA PRO A 213 16.92 0.76 -3.93
C PRO A 213 15.96 -0.41 -4.19
N LEU A 214 16.51 -1.64 -4.17
CA LEU A 214 15.75 -2.89 -4.16
C LEU A 214 16.06 -3.65 -2.89
N ILE A 215 15.04 -3.89 -2.09
CA ILE A 215 15.11 -4.75 -0.92
C ILE A 215 14.58 -6.13 -1.32
N THR A 216 15.45 -7.12 -1.29
CA THR A 216 15.13 -8.51 -1.62
C THR A 216 14.58 -9.22 -0.40
N VAL A 217 13.45 -9.91 -0.56
CA VAL A 217 12.88 -10.76 0.48
C VAL A 217 13.11 -12.22 0.11
N GLU A 218 13.60 -13.00 1.06
CA GLU A 218 13.87 -14.42 0.91
C GLU A 218 13.19 -15.24 2.01
N GLY A 219 12.92 -16.50 1.72
CA GLY A 219 12.32 -17.41 2.69
C GLY A 219 10.82 -17.16 2.90
N GLY A 220 10.37 -17.28 4.13
CA GLY A 220 8.95 -17.37 4.44
C GLY A 220 8.49 -18.82 4.49
N GLY A 221 7.20 -19.07 4.47
CA GLY A 221 6.69 -20.44 4.55
C GLY A 221 5.17 -20.50 4.60
N GLU A 222 4.68 -21.73 4.66
CA GLU A 222 3.23 -22.01 4.67
C GLU A 222 2.48 -21.41 3.47
N PHE A 223 3.15 -21.37 2.31
CA PHE A 223 2.56 -20.84 1.09
C PHE A 223 1.33 -21.64 0.67
N LYS A 224 0.26 -20.92 0.33
CA LYS A 224 -1.04 -21.49 -0.07
C LYS A 224 -1.62 -20.70 -1.23
N GLY A 225 -2.27 -21.40 -2.15
CA GLY A 225 -2.97 -20.78 -3.28
C GLY A 225 -2.09 -20.52 -4.50
N ASP A 226 -2.67 -19.79 -5.45
CA ASP A 226 -2.05 -19.52 -6.75
C ASP A 226 -0.92 -18.48 -6.66
N ALA A 227 -0.09 -18.46 -7.69
CA ALA A 227 1.12 -17.65 -7.81
C ALA A 227 0.95 -16.16 -7.42
N CYS A 228 -0.08 -15.49 -7.94
CA CYS A 228 -0.32 -14.06 -7.70
C CYS A 228 -1.26 -13.80 -6.50
N LYS A 229 -1.45 -14.76 -5.61
CA LYS A 229 -2.36 -14.61 -4.48
C LYS A 229 -1.64 -14.19 -3.21
N ALA A 230 -2.42 -13.65 -2.29
CA ALA A 230 -1.94 -13.04 -1.05
C ALA A 230 -1.16 -13.99 -0.12
N PHE A 231 -1.38 -15.30 -0.22
CA PHE A 231 -0.78 -16.33 0.64
C PHE A 231 0.32 -17.14 -0.05
N SER A 232 0.94 -16.57 -1.11
CA SER A 232 2.17 -17.08 -1.72
C SER A 232 3.37 -16.16 -1.36
N GLN A 233 4.54 -16.41 -1.97
CA GLN A 233 5.69 -15.49 -1.88
C GLN A 233 5.33 -14.09 -2.38
N HIS A 234 4.43 -14.00 -3.37
CA HIS A 234 3.88 -12.72 -3.86
C HIS A 234 3.31 -11.84 -2.74
N GLY A 235 2.73 -12.44 -1.72
CA GLY A 235 2.18 -11.78 -0.53
C GLY A 235 3.11 -11.81 0.68
N PHE A 236 4.38 -12.18 0.54
CA PHE A 236 5.39 -12.18 1.62
C PHE A 236 4.99 -13.02 2.84
N VAL A 237 4.29 -14.13 2.64
CA VAL A 237 3.83 -15.00 3.74
C VAL A 237 5.00 -15.49 4.57
N GLY A 238 4.88 -15.34 5.89
CA GLY A 238 5.91 -15.70 6.86
C GLY A 238 7.06 -14.67 6.95
N ARG A 239 6.91 -13.49 6.28
CA ARG A 239 7.86 -12.36 6.32
C ARG A 239 7.18 -11.02 6.59
N GLU A 240 5.90 -11.04 6.93
CA GLU A 240 5.11 -9.82 7.10
C GLU A 240 5.75 -8.84 8.08
N LYS A 241 6.16 -9.33 9.23
CA LYS A 241 6.73 -8.49 10.29
C LYS A 241 8.07 -7.89 9.89
N GLU A 242 8.96 -8.68 9.30
CA GLU A 242 10.28 -8.24 8.86
C GLU A 242 10.19 -7.23 7.73
N VAL A 243 9.33 -7.48 6.74
CA VAL A 243 9.09 -6.53 5.63
C VAL A 243 8.54 -5.22 6.17
N MET A 244 7.52 -5.27 7.05
CA MET A 244 6.95 -4.06 7.62
C MET A 244 7.92 -3.32 8.56
N SER A 245 8.86 -4.02 9.19
CA SER A 245 9.93 -3.39 9.97
C SER A 245 10.85 -2.55 9.08
N VAL A 246 11.22 -3.06 7.91
CA VAL A 246 12.03 -2.31 6.92
C VAL A 246 11.22 -1.15 6.33
N VAL A 247 9.95 -1.35 5.99
CA VAL A 247 9.05 -0.27 5.56
C VAL A 247 8.98 0.84 6.61
N LYS A 248 8.85 0.48 7.87
CA LYS A 248 8.81 1.43 8.99
C LYS A 248 10.12 2.20 9.15
N GLU A 249 11.28 1.53 8.99
CA GLU A 249 12.58 2.18 8.97
C GLU A 249 12.66 3.23 7.85
N ILE A 250 12.26 2.85 6.62
CA ILE A 250 12.23 3.76 5.46
C ILE A 250 11.36 4.98 5.73
N ILE A 251 10.15 4.78 6.23
CA ILE A 251 9.21 5.87 6.53
C ILE A 251 9.76 6.81 7.61
N ASN A 252 10.44 6.27 8.60
CA ASN A 252 10.96 7.07 9.71
C ASN A 252 12.24 7.84 9.36
N THR A 253 13.06 7.31 8.45
CA THR A 253 14.42 7.84 8.19
C THR A 253 14.66 8.29 6.75
N GLY A 254 13.75 7.97 5.82
CA GLY A 254 13.93 8.21 4.38
C GLY A 254 14.95 7.29 3.71
N LYS A 255 15.43 6.26 4.39
CA LYS A 255 16.47 5.32 3.91
C LYS A 255 16.38 3.98 4.61
N THR A 256 17.08 2.99 4.10
CA THR A 256 17.34 1.72 4.79
C THR A 256 18.76 1.25 4.51
N THR A 257 19.33 0.55 5.44
CA THR A 257 20.62 -0.16 5.28
C THR A 257 20.43 -1.61 4.87
N LYS A 258 19.19 -2.11 4.91
CA LYS A 258 18.88 -3.49 4.56
C LYS A 258 18.61 -3.63 3.07
N ASN A 259 19.41 -4.47 2.42
CA ASN A 259 19.22 -4.86 1.01
C ASN A 259 18.58 -6.25 0.88
N VAL A 260 18.64 -7.06 1.93
CA VAL A 260 18.08 -8.42 1.97
C VAL A 260 17.38 -8.65 3.31
N ILE A 261 16.19 -9.22 3.24
CA ILE A 261 15.42 -9.76 4.36
C ILE A 261 15.44 -11.28 4.20
N ASN A 262 16.18 -11.94 5.04
CA ASN A 262 16.32 -13.41 5.07
C ASN A 262 16.13 -13.93 6.50
N ASN A 263 16.26 -15.24 6.69
CA ASN A 263 16.15 -15.88 8.01
C ASN A 263 17.19 -15.36 9.00
#